data_d665aab04bc5837e377ec107a8205877
#
_entry.id   d665aab04bc5837e377ec107a8205877
#
_cell.length_a   1.000
_cell.length_b   1.000
_cell.length_c   1.000
_cell.angle_alpha   90.00
_cell.angle_beta   90.00
_cell.angle_gamma   90.00
#
_symmetry.space_group_name_H-M   'P 1'
#
loop_
_entity.id
_entity.type
_entity.pdbx_description
1 polymer ?
#
loop_
_entity_poly.entity_id
_entity_poly.type
_entity_poly.pdbx_seq_one_letter_code
_entity_poly.pdbx_strand_id
1 'polypeptide(L)'
;LFLKLMDEASEIQAHAGGTIMLPEHLLWKHFQGMGGQAILAYLKDVVWPEMGKKYGDIFGKEFLIESPEILADIVGQLSALNLTSADTDIKGDAFEYFLKNAYQGVSIKDLGEYFTPRNVVRTMVSMVDPKFGEKIYDPFCGTGGFLIESFRYLKLRTKTTDDTDRILRKETIYGSEITSNARIAKMNMILFGDGHANLYRHDSFAHPQTGKFDIIITNPPYSQKTRYGNLYPVPSTSGDAVAMIHCFDALNEGGRACILMKEDFLTEGGDVGAVREYMFKNAKNFSVVSLPRKMFEPYTPTKTSILYFEKKGGRNS
;
A
#
# COMPACT_ATOMS: atom_id res chain seq x y z
N LEU A 1 18.24 4.30 -0.96
CA LEU A 1 17.63 3.04 -1.39
C LEU A 1 16.66 3.26 -2.57
N PHE A 2 15.66 4.16 -2.47
CA PHE A 2 14.70 4.40 -3.55
C PHE A 2 15.37 4.82 -4.87
N LEU A 3 16.32 5.76 -4.81
CA LEU A 3 17.09 6.17 -5.98
C LEU A 3 17.88 5.00 -6.61
N LYS A 4 18.49 4.15 -5.79
CA LYS A 4 19.22 2.96 -6.26
C LYS A 4 18.27 1.97 -6.95
N LEU A 5 17.10 1.72 -6.35
CA LEU A 5 16.09 0.84 -6.95
C LEU A 5 15.53 1.41 -8.27
N MET A 6 15.33 2.73 -8.35
CA MET A 6 14.89 3.37 -9.59
C MET A 6 15.97 3.33 -10.69
N ASP A 7 17.24 3.48 -10.33
CA ASP A 7 18.36 3.34 -11.25
C ASP A 7 18.39 1.96 -11.89
N GLU A 8 18.39 0.92 -11.06
CA GLU A 8 18.37 -0.46 -11.53
C GLU A 8 17.11 -0.82 -12.33
N ALA A 9 15.92 -0.34 -11.89
CA ALA A 9 14.68 -0.54 -12.65
C ALA A 9 14.74 0.16 -14.02
N SER A 10 15.37 1.34 -14.10
CA SER A 10 15.58 2.07 -15.36
C SER A 10 16.49 1.29 -16.31
N GLU A 11 17.55 0.65 -15.82
CA GLU A 11 18.45 -0.17 -16.63
C GLU A 11 17.72 -1.39 -17.23
N ILE A 12 16.91 -2.08 -16.45
CA ILE A 12 16.11 -3.21 -16.95
C ILE A 12 15.12 -2.75 -18.05
N GLN A 13 14.44 -1.62 -17.82
CA GLN A 13 13.51 -1.09 -18.80
C GLN A 13 14.22 -0.68 -20.09
N ALA A 14 15.39 -0.05 -19.99
CA ALA A 14 16.19 0.31 -21.16
C ALA A 14 16.60 -0.91 -21.98
N HIS A 15 17.03 -1.99 -21.33
CA HIS A 15 17.37 -3.25 -22.00
C HIS A 15 16.17 -3.93 -22.66
N ALA A 16 14.96 -3.71 -22.14
CA ALA A 16 13.70 -4.20 -22.72
C ALA A 16 13.09 -3.27 -23.78
N GLY A 17 13.80 -2.21 -24.18
CA GLY A 17 13.30 -1.20 -25.14
C GLY A 17 12.30 -0.20 -24.55
N GLY A 18 12.22 -0.13 -23.22
CA GLY A 18 11.34 0.80 -22.50
C GLY A 18 12.00 2.17 -22.23
N THR A 19 11.21 3.08 -21.67
CA THR A 19 11.65 4.44 -21.33
C THR A 19 12.37 4.46 -19.98
N ILE A 20 13.52 5.12 -19.89
CA ILE A 20 14.24 5.35 -18.64
C ILE A 20 13.39 6.23 -17.71
N MET A 21 13.21 5.80 -16.47
CA MET A 21 12.36 6.48 -15.48
C MET A 21 12.91 7.82 -15.01
N LEU A 22 14.23 7.96 -14.96
CA LEU A 22 14.94 9.15 -14.50
C LEU A 22 15.94 9.66 -15.56
N PRO A 23 16.16 10.98 -15.65
CA PRO A 23 17.28 11.54 -16.40
C PRO A 23 18.61 10.96 -15.93
N GLU A 24 19.59 10.86 -16.84
CA GLU A 24 20.88 10.22 -16.57
C GLU A 24 21.62 10.82 -15.37
N HIS A 25 21.60 12.14 -15.22
CA HIS A 25 22.24 12.84 -14.12
C HIS A 25 21.58 12.57 -12.75
N LEU A 26 20.34 12.05 -12.68
CA LEU A 26 19.69 11.64 -11.45
C LEU A 26 19.89 10.16 -11.12
N LEU A 27 20.50 9.39 -12.02
CA LEU A 27 20.75 7.97 -11.81
C LEU A 27 21.83 7.77 -10.74
N TRP A 28 21.71 6.68 -9.98
CA TRP A 28 22.64 6.32 -8.91
C TRP A 28 24.09 6.24 -9.38
N LYS A 29 24.33 5.66 -10.55
CA LYS A 29 25.65 5.53 -11.17
C LYS A 29 26.40 6.85 -11.36
N HIS A 30 25.68 7.97 -11.47
CA HIS A 30 26.27 9.27 -11.69
C HIS A 30 27.04 9.80 -10.47
N PHE A 31 26.58 9.49 -9.26
CA PHE A 31 27.18 10.04 -8.03
C PHE A 31 27.78 8.98 -7.09
N GLN A 32 27.57 7.70 -7.31
CA GLN A 32 28.06 6.62 -6.42
C GLN A 32 29.59 6.60 -6.24
N GLY A 33 30.37 7.12 -7.20
CA GLY A 33 31.83 7.19 -7.15
C GLY A 33 32.38 8.51 -6.63
N MET A 34 31.54 9.46 -6.23
CA MET A 34 31.99 10.77 -5.74
C MET A 34 32.44 10.66 -4.27
N GLY A 35 33.30 11.57 -3.82
CA GLY A 35 33.65 11.71 -2.39
C GLY A 35 32.46 12.21 -1.56
N GLY A 36 32.40 11.90 -0.26
CA GLY A 36 31.26 12.17 0.59
C GLY A 36 30.76 13.61 0.56
N GLN A 37 31.67 14.60 0.59
CA GLN A 37 31.29 16.02 0.48
C GLN A 37 30.62 16.34 -0.87
N ALA A 38 31.15 15.77 -1.97
CA ALA A 38 30.60 15.96 -3.30
C ALA A 38 29.22 15.26 -3.46
N ILE A 39 29.07 14.05 -2.89
CA ILE A 39 27.78 13.35 -2.87
C ILE A 39 26.74 14.19 -2.13
N LEU A 40 27.09 14.72 -0.94
CA LEU A 40 26.18 15.52 -0.13
C LEU A 40 25.71 16.77 -0.89
N ALA A 41 26.63 17.53 -1.45
CA ALA A 41 26.30 18.71 -2.26
C ALA A 41 25.42 18.35 -3.47
N TYR A 42 25.79 17.28 -4.19
CA TYR A 42 25.05 16.86 -5.37
C TYR A 42 23.62 16.39 -5.05
N LEU A 43 23.45 15.58 -4.01
CA LEU A 43 22.13 15.13 -3.59
C LEU A 43 21.27 16.28 -3.10
N LYS A 44 21.85 17.22 -2.33
CA LYS A 44 21.13 18.35 -1.74
C LYS A 44 20.74 19.41 -2.78
N ASP A 45 21.64 19.74 -3.69
CA ASP A 45 21.50 20.90 -4.57
C ASP A 45 20.92 20.53 -5.95
N VAL A 46 21.07 19.28 -6.39
CA VAL A 46 20.61 18.80 -7.70
C VAL A 46 19.52 17.75 -7.58
N VAL A 47 19.85 16.59 -7.00
CA VAL A 47 18.95 15.43 -7.04
C VAL A 47 17.67 15.69 -6.25
N TRP A 48 17.81 16.20 -5.01
CA TRP A 48 16.65 16.39 -4.14
C TRP A 48 15.64 17.41 -4.66
N PRO A 49 16.05 18.60 -5.16
CA PRO A 49 15.14 19.56 -5.76
C PRO A 49 14.45 19.05 -7.03
N GLU A 50 15.17 18.33 -7.91
CA GLU A 50 14.57 17.81 -9.14
C GLU A 50 13.62 16.66 -8.86
N MET A 51 13.98 15.74 -7.96
CA MET A 51 13.09 14.69 -7.50
C MET A 51 11.86 15.26 -6.78
N GLY A 52 12.04 16.34 -6.03
CA GLY A 52 10.95 17.06 -5.38
C GLY A 52 9.95 17.68 -6.36
N LYS A 53 10.39 18.15 -7.53
CA LYS A 53 9.49 18.64 -8.59
C LYS A 53 8.65 17.51 -9.19
N LYS A 54 9.22 16.33 -9.37
CA LYS A 54 8.56 15.18 -10.00
C LYS A 54 7.76 14.34 -9.00
N TYR A 55 8.28 14.21 -7.78
CA TYR A 55 7.77 13.32 -6.72
C TYR A 55 7.69 14.08 -5.38
N GLY A 56 7.14 15.29 -5.38
CA GLY A 56 7.14 16.20 -4.22
C GLY A 56 6.43 15.67 -2.99
N ASP A 57 5.53 14.74 -3.15
CA ASP A 57 4.85 14.04 -2.07
C ASP A 57 5.67 12.88 -1.46
N ILE A 58 6.74 12.45 -2.16
CA ILE A 58 7.72 11.45 -1.69
C ILE A 58 8.95 12.15 -1.12
N PHE A 59 9.52 13.10 -1.85
CA PHE A 59 10.68 13.86 -1.41
C PHE A 59 10.23 15.07 -0.60
N GLY A 60 10.57 15.10 0.69
CA GLY A 60 10.30 16.26 1.55
C GLY A 60 10.99 17.53 1.04
N LYS A 61 10.69 18.67 1.64
CA LYS A 61 11.27 19.95 1.27
C LYS A 61 12.79 20.00 1.49
N GLU A 62 13.29 19.25 2.47
CA GLU A 62 14.68 19.28 2.90
C GLU A 62 15.32 17.89 2.83
N PHE A 63 16.59 17.86 2.47
CA PHE A 63 17.46 16.70 2.59
C PHE A 63 18.04 16.65 4.01
N LEU A 64 17.75 15.59 4.76
CA LEU A 64 18.00 15.54 6.20
C LEU A 64 19.35 14.96 6.61
N ILE A 65 20.10 14.34 5.69
CA ILE A 65 21.42 13.78 6.00
C ILE A 65 22.46 14.91 5.87
N GLU A 66 23.13 15.23 6.95
CA GLU A 66 24.10 16.34 7.00
C GLU A 66 25.56 15.85 7.03
N SER A 67 25.85 14.62 7.46
CA SER A 67 27.21 14.08 7.50
C SER A 67 27.63 13.49 6.16
N PRO A 68 28.69 14.03 5.54
CA PRO A 68 29.26 13.48 4.30
C PRO A 68 29.81 12.06 4.47
N GLU A 69 30.35 11.74 5.64
CA GLU A 69 30.95 10.43 5.96
C GLU A 69 29.85 9.36 6.03
N ILE A 70 28.78 9.62 6.77
CA ILE A 70 27.63 8.71 6.88
C ILE A 70 26.99 8.51 5.52
N LEU A 71 26.85 9.59 4.73
CA LEU A 71 26.27 9.51 3.41
C LEU A 71 27.12 8.70 2.44
N ALA A 72 28.45 8.88 2.47
CA ALA A 72 29.38 8.10 1.67
C ALA A 72 29.34 6.62 2.02
N ASP A 73 29.25 6.28 3.31
CA ASP A 73 29.12 4.89 3.77
C ASP A 73 27.81 4.25 3.27
N ILE A 74 26.68 4.95 3.43
CA ILE A 74 25.38 4.49 2.93
C ILE A 74 25.42 4.27 1.42
N VAL A 75 25.98 5.22 0.66
CA VAL A 75 26.09 5.12 -0.80
C VAL A 75 27.00 3.95 -1.18
N GLY A 76 28.14 3.77 -0.50
CA GLY A 76 29.06 2.66 -0.72
C GLY A 76 28.41 1.31 -0.47
N GLN A 77 27.74 1.12 0.68
CA GLN A 77 27.04 -0.11 1.01
C GLN A 77 25.92 -0.44 0.02
N LEU A 78 25.10 0.55 -0.34
CA LEU A 78 24.01 0.35 -1.32
C LEU A 78 24.55 0.08 -2.73
N SER A 79 25.68 0.67 -3.11
CA SER A 79 26.30 0.44 -4.42
C SER A 79 26.83 -0.99 -4.59
N ALA A 80 27.24 -1.63 -3.50
CA ALA A 80 27.68 -3.00 -3.50
C ALA A 80 26.54 -4.04 -3.68
N LEU A 81 25.29 -3.59 -3.50
CA LEU A 81 24.11 -4.46 -3.64
C LEU A 81 23.61 -4.48 -5.08
N ASN A 82 23.28 -5.68 -5.58
CA ASN A 82 22.52 -5.87 -6.81
C ASN A 82 21.08 -6.21 -6.43
N LEU A 83 20.20 -5.21 -6.46
CA LEU A 83 18.81 -5.35 -6.05
C LEU A 83 17.91 -5.86 -7.21
N THR A 84 18.42 -5.90 -8.43
CA THR A 84 17.65 -6.30 -9.63
C THR A 84 17.73 -7.78 -9.94
N SER A 85 18.83 -8.47 -9.51
CA SER A 85 18.97 -9.91 -9.68
C SER A 85 18.00 -10.73 -8.81
N ALA A 86 17.38 -10.06 -7.85
CA ALA A 86 16.37 -10.64 -7.00
C ALA A 86 15.01 -10.67 -7.70
N ASP A 87 14.30 -11.78 -7.60
CA ASP A 87 12.92 -11.94 -8.05
C ASP A 87 12.07 -10.76 -7.53
N THR A 88 11.03 -10.36 -8.27
CA THR A 88 10.20 -9.17 -7.95
C THR A 88 9.66 -9.21 -6.52
N ASP A 89 9.48 -10.41 -5.97
CA ASP A 89 9.10 -10.62 -4.57
C ASP A 89 10.21 -10.22 -3.60
N ILE A 90 11.47 -10.52 -3.93
CA ILE A 90 12.63 -10.20 -3.08
C ILE A 90 12.86 -8.68 -2.99
N LYS A 91 12.53 -7.91 -4.03
CA LYS A 91 12.62 -6.42 -3.97
C LYS A 91 11.65 -5.83 -2.95
N GLY A 92 10.40 -6.30 -2.94
CA GLY A 92 9.42 -5.91 -1.94
C GLY A 92 9.85 -6.35 -0.54
N ASP A 93 10.31 -7.59 -0.40
CA ASP A 93 10.75 -8.15 0.88
C ASP A 93 12.04 -7.48 1.39
N ALA A 94 13.00 -7.18 0.51
CA ALA A 94 14.22 -6.44 0.88
C ALA A 94 13.89 -5.01 1.32
N PHE A 95 12.97 -4.34 0.64
CA PHE A 95 12.53 -3.01 1.02
C PHE A 95 11.76 -3.04 2.35
N GLU A 96 10.86 -3.99 2.55
CA GLU A 96 10.19 -4.22 3.83
C GLU A 96 11.19 -4.56 4.95
N TYR A 97 12.16 -5.45 4.68
CA TYR A 97 13.22 -5.80 5.63
C TYR A 97 14.06 -4.59 6.01
N PHE A 98 14.44 -3.77 5.03
CA PHE A 98 15.19 -2.54 5.27
C PHE A 98 14.39 -1.56 6.10
N LEU A 99 13.11 -1.37 5.80
CA LEU A 99 12.23 -0.53 6.59
C LEU A 99 12.07 -1.05 8.02
N LYS A 100 11.86 -2.35 8.19
CA LYS A 100 11.78 -2.98 9.53
C LYS A 100 13.04 -2.72 10.36
N ASN A 101 14.21 -2.76 9.75
CA ASN A 101 15.48 -2.56 10.45
C ASN A 101 15.85 -1.07 10.61
N ALA A 102 15.48 -0.21 9.69
CA ALA A 102 15.67 1.24 9.81
C ALA A 102 14.86 1.86 10.95
N TYR A 103 13.75 1.23 11.30
CA TYR A 103 12.92 1.61 12.45
C TYR A 103 13.30 0.86 13.75
N GLN A 104 14.55 0.34 13.88
CA GLN A 104 15.05 -0.17 15.15
C GLN A 104 15.02 0.95 16.22
N GLY A 105 14.05 0.85 17.12
CA GLY A 105 13.75 1.88 18.15
C GLY A 105 12.28 2.30 18.18
N VAL A 106 11.51 2.00 17.14
CA VAL A 106 10.04 2.06 17.16
C VAL A 106 9.54 0.72 17.71
N SER A 107 8.54 0.75 18.57
CA SER A 107 7.97 -0.46 19.16
C SER A 107 7.62 -1.47 18.09
N ILE A 108 8.00 -2.73 18.29
CA ILE A 108 7.60 -3.85 17.39
C ILE A 108 6.08 -3.90 17.22
N LYS A 109 5.32 -3.43 18.22
CA LYS A 109 3.86 -3.28 18.13
C LYS A 109 3.43 -2.27 17.05
N ASP A 110 4.12 -1.14 16.95
CA ASP A 110 3.77 -0.09 15.98
C ASP A 110 4.11 -0.51 14.53
N LEU A 111 5.10 -1.40 14.36
CA LEU A 111 5.44 -2.00 13.06
C LEU A 111 4.45 -3.10 12.64
N GLY A 112 3.90 -3.83 13.58
CA GLY A 112 3.00 -4.97 13.30
C GLY A 112 1.63 -4.55 12.77
N GLU A 113 1.21 -3.30 13.02
CA GLU A 113 -0.01 -2.75 12.44
C GLU A 113 0.11 -2.52 10.92
N TYR A 114 1.34 -2.54 10.37
CA TYR A 114 1.60 -2.12 8.99
C TYR A 114 1.96 -3.25 8.02
N PHE A 115 2.24 -4.48 8.51
CA PHE A 115 2.69 -5.57 7.64
C PHE A 115 1.74 -6.77 7.66
N THR A 116 1.11 -7.02 6.54
CA THR A 116 0.34 -8.25 6.31
C THR A 116 1.24 -9.28 5.62
N PRO A 117 1.30 -10.53 6.13
CA PRO A 117 2.11 -11.59 5.50
C PRO A 117 1.77 -11.78 4.03
N ARG A 118 2.77 -11.93 3.17
CA ARG A 118 2.61 -12.00 1.70
C ARG A 118 1.68 -13.12 1.24
N ASN A 119 1.74 -14.28 1.89
CA ASN A 119 0.83 -15.38 1.60
C ASN A 119 -0.65 -15.01 1.87
N VAL A 120 -0.92 -14.24 2.94
CA VAL A 120 -2.27 -13.73 3.24
C VAL A 120 -2.70 -12.71 2.18
N VAL A 121 -1.81 -11.78 1.82
CA VAL A 121 -2.08 -10.78 0.77
C VAL A 121 -2.45 -11.47 -0.55
N ARG A 122 -1.65 -12.43 -1.00
CA ARG A 122 -1.89 -13.19 -2.25
C ARG A 122 -3.20 -13.97 -2.20
N THR A 123 -3.48 -14.60 -1.06
CA THR A 123 -4.74 -15.31 -0.87
C THR A 123 -5.93 -14.38 -1.00
N MET A 124 -5.90 -13.24 -0.32
CA MET A 124 -7.00 -12.27 -0.35
C MET A 124 -7.19 -11.66 -1.75
N VAL A 125 -6.10 -11.32 -2.46
CA VAL A 125 -6.17 -10.86 -3.86
C VAL A 125 -6.78 -11.94 -4.76
N SER A 126 -6.39 -13.21 -4.58
CA SER A 126 -6.98 -14.32 -5.33
C SER A 126 -8.46 -14.54 -5.01
N MET A 127 -8.89 -14.30 -3.76
CA MET A 127 -10.30 -14.41 -3.36
C MET A 127 -11.18 -13.34 -4.00
N VAL A 128 -10.70 -12.10 -4.08
CA VAL A 128 -11.47 -11.03 -4.77
C VAL A 128 -11.33 -11.11 -6.29
N ASP A 129 -10.32 -11.81 -6.81
CA ASP A 129 -10.09 -12.06 -8.23
C ASP A 129 -10.32 -10.82 -9.12
N PRO A 130 -9.48 -9.77 -9.00
CA PRO A 130 -9.66 -8.52 -9.71
C PRO A 130 -9.67 -8.71 -11.22
N LYS A 131 -10.52 -7.95 -11.90
CA LYS A 131 -10.62 -7.93 -13.38
C LYS A 131 -10.15 -6.57 -13.91
N PHE A 132 -9.65 -6.56 -15.14
CA PHE A 132 -9.28 -5.34 -15.82
C PHE A 132 -10.48 -4.39 -15.94
N GLY A 133 -10.29 -3.12 -15.60
CA GLY A 133 -11.33 -2.09 -15.60
C GLY A 133 -12.00 -1.88 -14.24
N GLU A 134 -11.80 -2.77 -13.26
CA GLU A 134 -12.31 -2.58 -11.92
C GLU A 134 -11.42 -1.63 -11.11
N LYS A 135 -12.04 -0.84 -10.25
CA LYS A 135 -11.37 0.05 -9.28
C LYS A 135 -11.18 -0.66 -7.94
N ILE A 136 -9.94 -0.76 -7.51
CA ILE A 136 -9.53 -1.43 -6.27
C ILE A 136 -9.11 -0.38 -5.25
N TYR A 137 -9.63 -0.46 -4.04
CA TYR A 137 -9.33 0.48 -2.97
C TYR A 137 -8.89 -0.22 -1.68
N ASP A 138 -7.80 0.28 -1.12
CA ASP A 138 -7.34 -0.03 0.23
C ASP A 138 -7.37 1.24 1.08
N PRO A 139 -8.38 1.41 1.96
CA PRO A 139 -8.51 2.61 2.80
C PRO A 139 -7.46 2.71 3.92
N PHE A 140 -6.69 1.66 4.18
CA PHE A 140 -5.68 1.59 5.24
C PHE A 140 -4.41 0.93 4.71
N CYS A 141 -3.88 1.46 3.59
CA CYS A 141 -2.96 0.73 2.73
C CYS A 141 -1.55 0.51 3.32
N GLY A 142 -1.20 1.16 4.43
CA GLY A 142 0.11 1.02 5.04
C GLY A 142 1.23 1.30 4.02
N THR A 143 2.07 0.31 3.76
CA THR A 143 3.15 0.37 2.76
C THR A 143 2.72 -0.06 1.35
N GLY A 144 1.44 -0.35 1.14
CA GLY A 144 0.85 -0.66 -0.17
C GLY A 144 0.86 -2.14 -0.56
N GLY A 145 1.00 -3.06 0.40
CA GLY A 145 1.12 -4.50 0.11
C GLY A 145 -0.01 -5.07 -0.74
N PHE A 146 -1.28 -4.79 -0.39
CA PHE A 146 -2.44 -5.24 -1.17
C PHE A 146 -2.53 -4.55 -2.54
N LEU A 147 -2.17 -3.28 -2.60
CA LEU A 147 -2.22 -2.50 -3.84
C LEU A 147 -1.22 -3.03 -4.87
N ILE A 148 0.02 -3.29 -4.43
CA ILE A 148 1.08 -3.86 -5.26
C ILE A 148 0.67 -5.24 -5.79
N GLU A 149 0.20 -6.12 -4.93
CA GLU A 149 -0.18 -7.47 -5.34
C GLU A 149 -1.38 -7.46 -6.28
N SER A 150 -2.37 -6.58 -6.06
CA SER A 150 -3.50 -6.39 -6.96
C SER A 150 -3.07 -5.88 -8.34
N PHE A 151 -2.15 -4.90 -8.37
CA PHE A 151 -1.59 -4.39 -9.62
C PHE A 151 -0.84 -5.48 -10.39
N ARG A 152 0.03 -6.24 -9.69
CA ARG A 152 0.76 -7.39 -10.28
C ARG A 152 -0.19 -8.44 -10.83
N TYR A 153 -1.20 -8.80 -10.04
CA TYR A 153 -2.20 -9.79 -10.41
C TYR A 153 -2.89 -9.41 -11.74
N LEU A 154 -3.31 -8.16 -11.88
CA LEU A 154 -3.91 -7.64 -13.09
C LEU A 154 -2.93 -7.55 -14.25
N LYS A 155 -1.72 -7.04 -14.03
CA LYS A 155 -0.70 -6.87 -15.05
C LYS A 155 -0.33 -8.19 -15.73
N LEU A 156 -0.25 -9.28 -14.96
CA LEU A 156 0.04 -10.62 -15.48
C LEU A 156 -1.11 -11.23 -16.30
N ARG A 157 -2.33 -10.72 -16.13
CA ARG A 157 -3.56 -11.27 -16.77
C ARG A 157 -4.13 -10.37 -17.84
N THR A 158 -3.61 -9.17 -17.97
CA THR A 158 -4.10 -8.17 -18.95
C THR A 158 -3.13 -8.12 -20.12
N LYS A 159 -3.67 -8.21 -21.35
CA LYS A 159 -2.86 -8.00 -22.56
C LYS A 159 -2.31 -6.57 -22.56
N THR A 160 -1.01 -6.42 -22.67
CA THR A 160 -0.35 -5.13 -22.65
C THR A 160 -0.58 -4.39 -23.99
N THR A 161 -1.19 -3.23 -23.90
CA THR A 161 -1.28 -2.18 -24.93
C THR A 161 -1.07 -0.84 -24.25
N ASP A 162 -0.83 0.24 -24.97
CA ASP A 162 -0.66 1.57 -24.38
C ASP A 162 -1.88 2.00 -23.56
N ASP A 163 -3.09 1.69 -24.06
CA ASP A 163 -4.34 2.01 -23.35
C ASP A 163 -4.52 1.17 -22.08
N THR A 164 -4.27 -0.14 -22.14
CA THR A 164 -4.41 -1.00 -20.96
C THR A 164 -3.38 -0.66 -19.90
N ASP A 165 -2.14 -0.36 -20.29
CA ASP A 165 -1.09 0.07 -19.36
C ASP A 165 -1.45 1.43 -18.71
N ARG A 166 -1.97 2.39 -19.48
CA ARG A 166 -2.45 3.68 -18.97
C ARG A 166 -3.57 3.51 -17.94
N ILE A 167 -4.57 2.68 -18.22
CA ILE A 167 -5.70 2.42 -17.32
C ILE A 167 -5.21 1.75 -16.04
N LEU A 168 -4.38 0.70 -16.14
CA LEU A 168 -3.82 0.02 -14.98
C LEU A 168 -3.07 0.98 -14.07
N ARG A 169 -2.24 1.87 -14.63
CA ARG A 169 -1.39 2.81 -13.88
C ARG A 169 -2.13 3.99 -13.27
N LYS A 170 -3.25 4.41 -13.84
CA LYS A 170 -3.89 5.69 -13.46
C LYS A 170 -5.30 5.56 -12.92
N GLU A 171 -6.01 4.47 -13.25
CA GLU A 171 -7.45 4.40 -13.03
C GLU A 171 -7.89 3.18 -12.21
N THR A 172 -6.95 2.30 -11.83
CA THR A 172 -7.27 1.00 -11.24
C THR A 172 -7.04 0.96 -9.74
N ILE A 173 -5.88 1.45 -9.26
CA ILE A 173 -5.44 1.30 -7.88
C ILE A 173 -5.65 2.60 -7.10
N TYR A 174 -6.31 2.49 -5.96
CA TYR A 174 -6.61 3.59 -5.03
C TYR A 174 -6.23 3.19 -3.60
N GLY A 175 -5.66 4.12 -2.85
CA GLY A 175 -5.27 3.85 -1.48
C GLY A 175 -5.26 5.10 -0.61
N SER A 176 -5.46 4.90 0.69
CA SER A 176 -5.32 5.95 1.69
C SER A 176 -4.50 5.43 2.86
N GLU A 177 -3.69 6.30 3.43
CA GLU A 177 -2.87 6.03 4.61
C GLU A 177 -2.67 7.32 5.41
N ILE A 178 -2.92 7.28 6.70
CA ILE A 178 -2.83 8.47 7.57
C ILE A 178 -1.39 8.83 7.92
N THR A 179 -0.52 7.83 8.02
CA THR A 179 0.87 7.99 8.47
C THR A 179 1.83 8.35 7.34
N SER A 180 3.11 8.50 7.68
CA SER A 180 4.18 8.67 6.69
C SER A 180 4.37 7.46 5.77
N ASN A 181 3.78 6.30 6.09
CA ASN A 181 3.80 5.11 5.23
C ASN A 181 3.14 5.34 3.86
N ALA A 182 2.26 6.34 3.74
CA ALA A 182 1.76 6.78 2.43
C ALA A 182 2.89 7.09 1.43
N ARG A 183 4.01 7.67 1.90
CA ARG A 183 5.19 7.92 1.06
C ARG A 183 5.82 6.61 0.60
N ILE A 184 5.92 5.64 1.50
CA ILE A 184 6.48 4.31 1.23
C ILE A 184 5.59 3.57 0.23
N ALA A 185 4.27 3.60 0.42
CA ALA A 185 3.32 3.03 -0.51
C ALA A 185 3.48 3.61 -1.92
N LYS A 186 3.61 4.94 -2.04
CA LYS A 186 3.87 5.60 -3.34
C LYS A 186 5.18 5.16 -3.97
N MET A 187 6.26 5.11 -3.18
CA MET A 187 7.57 4.63 -3.66
C MET A 187 7.47 3.20 -4.16
N ASN A 188 6.82 2.32 -3.41
CA ASN A 188 6.60 0.93 -3.80
C ASN A 188 5.81 0.83 -5.10
N MET A 189 4.69 1.53 -5.23
CA MET A 189 3.87 1.51 -6.44
C MET A 189 4.66 1.96 -7.67
N ILE A 190 5.47 3.03 -7.57
CA ILE A 190 6.35 3.49 -8.65
C ILE A 190 7.32 2.39 -9.07
N LEU A 191 7.98 1.73 -8.11
CA LEU A 191 8.96 0.67 -8.38
C LEU A 191 8.32 -0.55 -9.08
N PHE A 192 7.05 -0.81 -8.82
CA PHE A 192 6.28 -1.86 -9.50
C PHE A 192 5.65 -1.40 -10.81
N GLY A 193 5.82 -0.13 -11.16
CA GLY A 193 5.41 0.42 -12.45
C GLY A 193 4.00 1.00 -12.49
N ASP A 194 3.34 1.14 -11.33
CA ASP A 194 2.10 1.90 -11.20
C ASP A 194 2.37 3.41 -11.22
N GLY A 195 1.37 4.19 -11.65
CA GLY A 195 1.45 5.64 -11.70
C GLY A 195 1.31 6.35 -10.35
N HIS A 196 1.01 5.65 -9.26
CA HIS A 196 0.77 6.15 -7.88
C HIS A 196 -0.20 7.35 -7.77
N ALA A 197 -0.99 7.58 -8.81
CA ALA A 197 -1.81 8.79 -8.95
C ALA A 197 -2.90 8.91 -7.88
N ASN A 198 -3.40 7.78 -7.35
CA ASN A 198 -4.57 7.71 -6.47
C ASN A 198 -4.22 7.24 -5.06
N LEU A 199 -3.01 7.54 -4.58
CA LEU A 199 -2.60 7.30 -3.21
C LEU A 199 -2.61 8.60 -2.41
N TYR A 200 -3.42 8.64 -1.35
CA TYR A 200 -3.67 9.83 -0.57
C TYR A 200 -3.15 9.67 0.86
N ARG A 201 -2.53 10.72 1.39
CA ARG A 201 -2.18 10.78 2.79
C ARG A 201 -3.27 11.53 3.56
N HIS A 202 -4.22 10.79 4.11
CA HIS A 202 -5.28 11.34 4.96
C HIS A 202 -5.91 10.25 5.84
N ASP A 203 -6.68 10.68 6.83
CA ASP A 203 -7.51 9.80 7.64
C ASP A 203 -8.75 9.36 6.85
N SER A 204 -8.85 8.07 6.53
CA SER A 204 -9.98 7.51 5.78
C SER A 204 -11.30 7.67 6.52
N PHE A 205 -11.31 7.64 7.85
CA PHE A 205 -12.52 7.85 8.63
C PHE A 205 -13.11 9.27 8.48
N ALA A 206 -12.24 10.27 8.27
CA ALA A 206 -12.64 11.65 8.04
C ALA A 206 -13.12 11.91 6.60
N HIS A 207 -12.89 10.97 5.69
CA HIS A 207 -13.17 11.12 4.25
C HIS A 207 -13.99 9.94 3.72
N PRO A 208 -15.28 9.81 4.13
CA PRO A 208 -16.12 8.72 3.64
C PRO A 208 -16.16 8.67 2.12
N GLN A 209 -16.13 7.45 1.61
CA GLN A 209 -16.33 7.16 0.19
C GLN A 209 -17.66 6.41 0.07
N THR A 210 -18.47 6.72 -0.91
CA THR A 210 -19.76 6.04 -1.10
C THR A 210 -19.90 5.59 -2.54
N GLY A 211 -20.02 4.26 -2.75
CA GLY A 211 -20.28 3.67 -4.04
C GLY A 211 -19.30 4.09 -5.13
N LYS A 212 -17.99 3.94 -4.90
CA LYS A 212 -16.93 4.38 -5.83
C LYS A 212 -16.04 3.27 -6.35
N PHE A 213 -15.98 2.13 -5.64
CA PHE A 213 -15.01 1.08 -5.91
C PHE A 213 -15.69 -0.26 -6.13
N ASP A 214 -15.12 -1.06 -7.00
CA ASP A 214 -15.62 -2.40 -7.32
C ASP A 214 -15.06 -3.42 -6.35
N ILE A 215 -13.86 -3.16 -5.82
CA ILE A 215 -13.17 -4.04 -4.88
C ILE A 215 -12.62 -3.22 -3.71
N ILE A 216 -12.88 -3.70 -2.49
CA ILE A 216 -12.17 -3.30 -1.29
C ILE A 216 -11.32 -4.48 -0.80
N ILE A 217 -10.04 -4.22 -0.57
CA ILE A 217 -9.13 -5.20 -0.01
C ILE A 217 -8.21 -4.52 0.99
N THR A 218 -8.24 -4.93 2.26
CA THR A 218 -7.55 -4.19 3.30
C THR A 218 -7.32 -4.99 4.59
N ASN A 219 -6.35 -4.51 5.38
CA ASN A 219 -6.14 -4.83 6.77
C ASN A 219 -6.32 -3.56 7.61
N PRO A 220 -7.51 -3.28 8.15
CA PRO A 220 -7.77 -2.05 8.90
C PRO A 220 -7.03 -2.04 10.24
N PRO A 221 -6.79 -0.84 10.83
CA PRO A 221 -6.27 -0.72 12.17
C PRO A 221 -7.27 -1.25 13.20
N TYR A 222 -6.79 -1.93 14.24
CA TYR A 222 -7.63 -2.54 15.27
C TYR A 222 -7.63 -1.74 16.57
N SER A 223 -8.74 -1.90 17.35
CA SER A 223 -8.86 -1.42 18.74
C SER A 223 -8.66 0.09 18.90
N GLN A 224 -8.90 0.86 17.86
CA GLN A 224 -8.85 2.32 17.90
C GLN A 224 -10.23 2.90 18.20
N LYS A 225 -10.29 4.16 18.63
CA LYS A 225 -11.50 4.96 18.70
C LYS A 225 -11.46 6.05 17.65
N THR A 226 -12.63 6.43 17.14
CA THR A 226 -12.75 7.52 16.18
C THR A 226 -13.87 8.48 16.55
N ARG A 227 -13.69 9.76 16.21
CA ARG A 227 -14.72 10.80 16.32
C ARG A 227 -15.57 10.96 15.06
N TYR A 228 -15.22 10.23 14.01
CA TYR A 228 -15.84 10.40 12.69
C TYR A 228 -16.98 9.42 12.41
N GLY A 229 -17.35 8.59 13.38
CA GLY A 229 -18.40 7.58 13.19
C GLY A 229 -19.77 8.12 12.78
N ASN A 230 -20.08 9.37 13.15
CA ASN A 230 -21.33 10.02 12.75
C ASN A 230 -21.42 10.35 11.25
N LEU A 231 -20.33 10.20 10.50
CA LEU A 231 -20.31 10.38 9.05
C LEU A 231 -20.82 9.15 8.28
N TYR A 232 -21.12 8.05 8.97
CA TYR A 232 -21.48 6.78 8.37
C TYR A 232 -22.95 6.39 8.64
N PRO A 233 -23.54 5.52 7.79
CA PRO A 233 -24.93 5.11 7.93
C PRO A 233 -25.29 4.45 9.28
N VAL A 234 -24.32 3.78 9.91
CA VAL A 234 -24.43 3.24 11.26
C VAL A 234 -23.37 3.91 12.13
N PRO A 235 -23.76 4.91 12.95
CA PRO A 235 -22.83 5.62 13.80
C PRO A 235 -22.16 4.73 14.84
N SER A 236 -20.86 4.94 15.06
CA SER A 236 -20.10 4.25 16.11
C SER A 236 -18.89 5.08 16.55
N THR A 237 -18.42 4.86 17.76
CA THR A 237 -17.11 5.37 18.23
C THR A 237 -16.01 4.32 18.14
N SER A 238 -16.34 3.07 17.85
CA SER A 238 -15.39 1.98 17.63
C SER A 238 -14.74 2.13 16.26
N GLY A 239 -13.42 2.24 16.20
CA GLY A 239 -12.66 2.26 14.96
C GLY A 239 -12.83 0.98 14.15
N ASP A 240 -12.95 -0.16 14.82
CA ASP A 240 -13.19 -1.45 14.16
C ASP A 240 -14.54 -1.44 13.42
N ALA A 241 -15.62 -0.96 14.07
CA ALA A 241 -16.92 -0.81 13.45
C ALA A 241 -16.92 0.20 12.30
N VAL A 242 -16.27 1.37 12.51
CA VAL A 242 -16.20 2.41 11.48
C VAL A 242 -15.35 1.97 10.29
N ALA A 243 -14.28 1.21 10.49
CA ALA A 243 -13.50 0.63 9.40
C ALA A 243 -14.36 -0.30 8.53
N MET A 244 -15.16 -1.16 9.14
CA MET A 244 -16.00 -2.10 8.42
C MET A 244 -17.12 -1.40 7.64
N ILE A 245 -17.80 -0.41 8.25
CA ILE A 245 -18.85 0.33 7.55
C ILE A 245 -18.29 1.25 6.46
N HIS A 246 -17.09 1.83 6.66
CA HIS A 246 -16.37 2.58 5.63
C HIS A 246 -16.10 1.71 4.40
N CYS A 247 -15.56 0.52 4.60
CA CYS A 247 -15.30 -0.43 3.52
C CYS A 247 -16.58 -0.82 2.79
N PHE A 248 -17.65 -1.09 3.54
CA PHE A 248 -18.94 -1.46 2.98
C PHE A 248 -19.57 -0.32 2.15
N ASP A 249 -19.55 0.88 2.69
CA ASP A 249 -20.15 2.07 2.04
C ASP A 249 -19.40 2.46 0.77
N ALA A 250 -18.07 2.33 0.78
CA ALA A 250 -17.21 2.63 -0.35
C ALA A 250 -17.43 1.73 -1.59
N LEU A 251 -18.00 0.53 -1.40
CA LEU A 251 -18.30 -0.39 -2.51
C LEU A 251 -19.43 0.12 -3.39
N ASN A 252 -19.26 -0.04 -4.70
CA ASN A 252 -20.33 -0.01 -5.67
C ASN A 252 -21.37 -1.11 -5.37
N GLU A 253 -22.58 -0.97 -5.87
CA GLU A 253 -23.54 -2.07 -5.94
C GLU A 253 -22.95 -3.22 -6.75
N GLY A 254 -23.03 -4.44 -6.23
CA GLY A 254 -22.39 -5.62 -6.81
C GLY A 254 -20.89 -5.72 -6.59
N GLY A 255 -20.26 -4.71 -6.00
CA GLY A 255 -18.85 -4.73 -5.61
C GLY A 255 -18.59 -5.73 -4.48
N ARG A 256 -17.34 -6.14 -4.31
CA ARG A 256 -16.93 -7.15 -3.34
C ARG A 256 -15.76 -6.71 -2.46
N ALA A 257 -15.70 -7.24 -1.26
CA ALA A 257 -14.64 -6.95 -0.32
C ALA A 257 -13.98 -8.20 0.23
N CYS A 258 -12.69 -8.06 0.54
CA CYS A 258 -11.93 -9.03 1.31
C CYS A 258 -11.16 -8.26 2.40
N ILE A 259 -11.55 -8.43 3.66
CA ILE A 259 -11.09 -7.60 4.77
C ILE A 259 -10.53 -8.51 5.86
N LEU A 260 -9.32 -8.21 6.33
CA LEU A 260 -8.84 -8.78 7.58
C LEU A 260 -9.59 -8.16 8.75
N MET A 261 -10.00 -8.97 9.69
CA MET A 261 -10.70 -8.51 10.89
C MET A 261 -10.30 -9.32 12.12
N LYS A 262 -10.45 -8.73 13.29
CA LYS A 262 -10.42 -9.47 14.55
C LYS A 262 -11.65 -10.37 14.65
N GLU A 263 -11.48 -11.55 15.21
CA GLU A 263 -12.63 -12.46 15.40
C GLU A 263 -13.71 -11.88 16.31
N ASP A 264 -13.35 -10.97 17.19
CA ASP A 264 -14.31 -10.27 18.07
C ASP A 264 -15.39 -9.54 17.26
N PHE A 265 -15.09 -9.04 16.05
CA PHE A 265 -16.09 -8.44 15.16
C PHE A 265 -17.28 -9.38 14.90
N LEU A 266 -17.10 -10.69 14.91
CA LEU A 266 -18.17 -11.66 14.66
C LEU A 266 -19.13 -11.83 15.84
N THR A 267 -18.70 -11.53 17.06
CA THR A 267 -19.43 -11.86 18.29
C THR A 267 -19.74 -10.65 19.16
N GLU A 268 -18.99 -9.55 19.02
CA GLU A 268 -19.19 -8.33 19.80
C GLU A 268 -20.56 -7.71 19.54
N GLY A 269 -21.19 -7.21 20.60
CA GLY A 269 -22.49 -6.54 20.56
C GLY A 269 -22.35 -5.03 20.35
N GLY A 270 -23.39 -4.27 20.76
CA GLY A 270 -23.38 -2.80 20.69
C GLY A 270 -23.20 -2.27 19.26
N ASP A 271 -22.38 -1.24 19.11
CA ASP A 271 -22.12 -0.57 17.83
C ASP A 271 -21.56 -1.53 16.77
N VAL A 272 -20.66 -2.42 17.16
CA VAL A 272 -20.06 -3.42 16.27
C VAL A 272 -21.13 -4.39 15.78
N GLY A 273 -22.02 -4.83 16.67
CA GLY A 273 -23.17 -5.67 16.33
C GLY A 273 -24.11 -4.98 15.34
N ALA A 274 -24.41 -3.69 15.55
CA ALA A 274 -25.27 -2.92 14.66
C ALA A 274 -24.68 -2.77 13.25
N VAL A 275 -23.38 -2.49 13.14
CA VAL A 275 -22.66 -2.43 11.85
C VAL A 275 -22.70 -3.81 11.18
N ARG A 276 -22.41 -4.87 11.90
CA ARG A 276 -22.44 -6.24 11.36
C ARG A 276 -23.83 -6.61 10.82
N GLU A 277 -24.89 -6.29 11.58
CA GLU A 277 -26.28 -6.52 11.15
C GLU A 277 -26.63 -5.75 9.89
N TYR A 278 -26.26 -4.48 9.84
CA TYR A 278 -26.42 -3.64 8.64
C TYR A 278 -25.74 -4.24 7.42
N MET A 279 -24.48 -4.67 7.57
CA MET A 279 -23.72 -5.30 6.49
C MET A 279 -24.37 -6.60 6.03
N PHE A 280 -24.76 -7.50 6.95
CA PHE A 280 -25.39 -8.78 6.60
C PHE A 280 -26.73 -8.60 5.89
N LYS A 281 -27.50 -7.59 6.28
CA LYS A 281 -28.76 -7.26 5.61
C LYS A 281 -28.57 -6.80 4.16
N ASN A 282 -27.48 -6.07 3.90
CA ASN A 282 -27.23 -5.39 2.62
C ASN A 282 -26.12 -6.06 1.77
N ALA A 283 -25.63 -7.21 2.18
CA ALA A 283 -24.66 -8.00 1.43
C ALA A 283 -25.11 -9.45 1.23
N LYS A 284 -24.38 -10.16 0.39
CA LYS A 284 -24.55 -11.57 0.05
C LYS A 284 -23.20 -12.27 -0.01
N ASN A 285 -23.19 -13.58 -0.19
CA ASN A 285 -21.99 -14.40 -0.42
C ASN A 285 -20.91 -14.24 0.66
N PHE A 286 -21.35 -14.22 1.93
CA PHE A 286 -20.42 -14.14 3.05
C PHE A 286 -19.58 -15.40 3.20
N SER A 287 -18.26 -15.19 3.38
CA SER A 287 -17.32 -16.24 3.75
C SER A 287 -16.37 -15.72 4.81
N VAL A 288 -16.11 -16.55 5.82
CA VAL A 288 -15.13 -16.26 6.87
C VAL A 288 -14.05 -17.33 6.83
N VAL A 289 -12.81 -16.92 6.62
CA VAL A 289 -11.64 -17.79 6.64
C VAL A 289 -10.82 -17.48 7.88
N SER A 290 -10.85 -18.41 8.84
CA SER A 290 -10.12 -18.27 10.10
C SER A 290 -8.63 -18.53 9.87
N LEU A 291 -7.78 -17.57 10.25
CA LEU A 291 -6.33 -17.69 10.12
C LEU A 291 -5.70 -18.34 11.37
N PRO A 292 -4.54 -18.99 11.26
CA PRO A 292 -3.81 -19.48 12.44
C PRO A 292 -3.51 -18.38 13.45
N ARG A 293 -3.56 -18.70 14.76
CA ARG A 293 -3.30 -17.73 15.84
C ARG A 293 -1.95 -17.00 15.72
N LYS A 294 -0.94 -17.64 15.16
CA LYS A 294 0.42 -17.13 15.04
C LYS A 294 0.72 -16.49 13.69
N MET A 295 -0.30 -16.25 12.87
CA MET A 295 -0.12 -15.74 11.50
C MET A 295 0.58 -14.38 11.46
N PHE A 296 0.38 -13.55 12.49
CA PHE A 296 0.93 -12.21 12.59
C PHE A 296 2.04 -12.07 13.64
N GLU A 297 2.57 -13.17 14.19
CA GLU A 297 3.76 -13.11 15.06
C GLU A 297 5.00 -12.68 14.26
N PRO A 298 5.92 -11.93 14.85
CA PRO A 298 5.96 -11.47 16.24
C PRO A 298 5.17 -10.17 16.51
N TYR A 299 4.40 -9.67 15.56
CA TYR A 299 3.80 -8.33 15.62
C TYR A 299 2.58 -8.27 16.55
N THR A 300 1.66 -9.21 16.42
CA THR A 300 0.49 -9.29 17.28
C THR A 300 0.04 -10.75 17.50
N PRO A 301 -0.36 -11.09 18.73
CA PRO A 301 -0.98 -12.38 19.01
C PRO A 301 -2.48 -12.41 18.66
N THR A 302 -3.03 -11.33 18.13
CA THR A 302 -4.45 -11.18 17.85
C THR A 302 -4.91 -12.23 16.84
N LYS A 303 -5.96 -12.97 17.22
CA LYS A 303 -6.61 -13.89 16.30
C LYS A 303 -7.41 -13.13 15.27
N THR A 304 -7.11 -13.36 14.00
CA THR A 304 -7.74 -12.70 12.88
C THR A 304 -8.38 -13.68 11.92
N SER A 305 -9.33 -13.21 11.17
CA SER A 305 -10.00 -13.93 10.09
C SER A 305 -10.14 -13.02 8.87
N ILE A 306 -10.23 -13.65 7.70
CA ILE A 306 -10.57 -12.95 6.46
C ILE A 306 -12.09 -13.01 6.32
N LEU A 307 -12.71 -11.84 6.14
CA LEU A 307 -14.11 -11.72 5.78
C LEU A 307 -14.22 -11.35 4.30
N TYR A 308 -14.90 -12.18 3.54
CA TYR A 308 -15.31 -11.90 2.17
C TYR A 308 -16.82 -11.67 2.10
N PHE A 309 -17.27 -10.71 1.32
CA PHE A 309 -18.67 -10.48 1.01
C PHE A 309 -18.85 -9.69 -0.29
N GLU A 310 -20.06 -9.71 -0.83
CA GLU A 310 -20.50 -8.90 -1.97
C GLU A 310 -21.64 -7.98 -1.54
N LYS A 311 -21.56 -6.70 -1.88
CA LYS A 311 -22.65 -5.73 -1.67
C LYS A 311 -23.81 -6.05 -2.61
N LYS A 312 -25.03 -6.13 -2.10
CA LYS A 312 -26.22 -6.34 -2.95
C LYS A 312 -26.35 -5.21 -3.95
N GLY A 313 -26.72 -5.53 -5.18
CA GLY A 313 -27.19 -4.55 -6.15
C GLY A 313 -28.58 -4.01 -5.77
N GLY A 314 -28.94 -2.83 -6.27
CA GLY A 314 -30.28 -2.28 -6.12
C GLY A 314 -31.34 -3.21 -6.69
N ARG A 315 -32.60 -3.01 -6.30
CA ARG A 315 -33.76 -3.91 -6.53
C ARG A 315 -34.15 -4.21 -7.99
N ASN A 316 -33.23 -4.17 -8.95
CA ASN A 316 -33.53 -4.45 -10.36
C ASN A 316 -32.60 -5.51 -10.97
N SER A 317 -32.22 -6.53 -10.23
CA SER A 317 -31.62 -7.75 -10.82
C SER A 317 -31.98 -8.99 -10.00
#